data_06181c04b31bfc1adb70badbde1d8739
#
_entry.id   06181c04b31bfc1adb70badbde1d8739
#
_cell.length_a   1.000
_cell.length_b   1.000
_cell.length_c   1.000
_cell.angle_alpha   90.00
_cell.angle_beta   90.00
_cell.angle_gamma   90.00
#
_symmetry.space_group_name_H-M   'P 1'
#
loop_
_entity.id
_entity.type
_entity.pdbx_description
1 polymer ?
#
loop_
_entity_poly.entity_id
_entity_poly.type
_entity_poly.pdbx_seq_one_letter_code
_entity_poly.pdbx_strand_id
1 'polypeptide(L)'
;MVTWDEPKRRENIRRHKIDLADLESVFDSPMLTVEDSRAPYGELRLQSLGMWRGRVVFLVWTPRGDETAHLISCRYANRSQTEAYYSAL
;
A
#
# COMPACT_ATOMS: atom_id res chain seq x y z
N MET A 1 1.08 9.72 8.72
CA MET A 1 -0.38 9.96 8.50
C MET A 1 -0.80 9.41 7.15
N VAL A 2 -1.95 8.76 7.08
CA VAL A 2 -2.50 8.28 5.81
C VAL A 2 -3.74 9.07 5.44
N THR A 3 -3.91 9.30 4.13
CA THR A 3 -5.12 9.91 3.55
C THR A 3 -5.60 9.03 2.41
N TRP A 4 -6.79 9.28 1.92
CA TRP A 4 -7.40 8.51 0.82
C TRP A 4 -8.54 9.31 0.21
N ASP A 5 -9.00 8.87 -0.97
CA ASP A 5 -10.22 9.36 -1.57
C ASP A 5 -11.37 8.43 -1.20
N GLU A 6 -12.49 8.98 -0.76
CA GLU A 6 -13.61 8.17 -0.27
C GLU A 6 -14.14 7.17 -1.31
N PRO A 7 -14.30 7.52 -2.59
CA PRO A 7 -14.69 6.54 -3.61
C PRO A 7 -13.71 5.38 -3.74
N LYS A 8 -12.39 5.66 -3.64
CA LYS A 8 -11.37 4.61 -3.71
C LYS A 8 -11.36 3.73 -2.46
N ARG A 9 -11.62 4.32 -1.29
CA ARG A 9 -11.76 3.55 -0.05
C ARG A 9 -12.88 2.53 -0.16
N ARG A 10 -14.06 2.98 -0.61
CA ARG A 10 -15.22 2.10 -0.78
C ARG A 10 -14.97 1.00 -1.80
N GLU A 11 -14.35 1.34 -2.93
CA GLU A 11 -14.00 0.37 -3.96
C GLU A 11 -13.00 -0.66 -3.43
N ASN A 12 -12.03 -0.22 -2.64
CA ASN A 12 -11.04 -1.13 -2.06
C ASN A 12 -11.66 -2.13 -1.09
N ILE A 13 -12.60 -1.67 -0.25
CA ILE A 13 -13.35 -2.56 0.63
C ILE A 13 -14.14 -3.58 -0.18
N ARG A 14 -14.81 -3.13 -1.23
CA ARG A 14 -15.62 -4.01 -2.08
C ARG A 14 -14.76 -5.08 -2.76
N ARG A 15 -13.63 -4.69 -3.32
CA ARG A 15 -12.78 -5.59 -4.12
C ARG A 15 -11.86 -6.47 -3.27
N HIS A 16 -11.29 -5.91 -2.22
CA HIS A 16 -10.18 -6.55 -1.50
C HIS A 16 -10.49 -6.80 -0.02
N LYS A 17 -11.63 -6.34 0.48
CA LYS A 17 -12.03 -6.47 1.89
C LYS A 17 -11.06 -5.81 2.85
N ILE A 18 -10.39 -4.76 2.39
CA ILE A 18 -9.44 -3.97 3.18
C ILE A 18 -9.88 -2.51 3.14
N ASP A 19 -10.00 -1.90 4.31
CA ASP A 19 -10.33 -0.48 4.46
C ASP A 19 -9.02 0.31 4.48
N LEU A 20 -8.85 1.24 3.53
CA LEU A 20 -7.66 2.09 3.47
C LEU A 20 -7.45 2.88 4.77
N ALA A 21 -8.53 3.20 5.47
CA ALA A 21 -8.46 3.94 6.73
C ALA A 21 -7.78 3.15 7.85
N ASP A 22 -7.63 1.84 7.73
CA ASP A 22 -7.06 0.98 8.76
C ASP A 22 -5.56 0.73 8.59
N LEU A 23 -4.90 1.35 7.61
CA LEU A 23 -3.57 0.94 7.16
C LEU A 23 -2.41 1.77 7.72
N GLU A 24 -2.66 2.67 8.66
CA GLU A 24 -1.61 3.51 9.26
C GLU A 24 -0.43 2.67 9.77
N SER A 25 -0.71 1.56 10.42
CA SER A 25 0.31 0.72 11.04
C SER A 25 1.23 0.01 10.05
N VAL A 26 0.84 -0.11 8.79
CA VAL A 26 1.70 -0.72 7.76
C VAL A 26 3.00 0.06 7.64
N PHE A 27 2.94 1.38 7.80
CA PHE A 27 4.11 2.26 7.68
C PHE A 27 5.07 2.15 8.87
N ASP A 28 4.66 1.49 9.95
CA ASP A 28 5.53 1.17 11.08
C ASP A 28 6.25 -0.16 10.90
N SER A 29 5.87 -0.96 9.91
CA SER A 29 6.53 -2.22 9.58
C SER A 29 7.70 -1.98 8.62
N PRO A 30 8.65 -2.93 8.53
CA PRO A 30 9.61 -2.90 7.43
C PRO A 30 8.86 -2.96 6.10
N MET A 31 9.23 -2.09 5.17
CA MET A 31 8.56 -2.02 3.87
C MET A 31 9.54 -2.21 2.75
N LEU A 32 9.12 -2.97 1.74
CA LEU A 32 9.86 -3.15 0.51
C LEU A 32 9.16 -2.30 -0.55
N THR A 33 9.80 -1.22 -0.98
CA THR A 33 9.14 -0.19 -1.81
C THR A 33 9.88 0.00 -3.13
N VAL A 34 9.12 0.05 -4.22
CA VAL A 34 9.63 0.40 -5.56
C VAL A 34 8.71 1.43 -6.20
N GLU A 35 9.24 2.18 -7.15
CA GLU A 35 8.44 3.12 -7.91
C GLU A 35 7.47 2.39 -8.84
N ASP A 36 6.23 2.87 -8.88
CA ASP A 36 5.22 2.38 -9.81
C ASP A 36 5.28 3.21 -11.10
N SER A 37 5.93 2.66 -12.11
CA SER A 37 6.12 3.32 -13.41
C SER A 37 5.24 2.72 -14.51
N ARG A 38 4.16 2.03 -14.16
CA ARG A 38 3.27 1.37 -15.13
C ARG A 38 2.57 2.35 -16.07
N ALA A 39 2.41 3.62 -15.65
CA ALA A 39 1.77 4.66 -16.47
C ALA A 39 2.31 6.04 -16.07
N PRO A 40 2.14 7.07 -16.94
CA PRO A 40 2.53 8.44 -16.61
C PRO A 40 1.46 9.10 -15.74
N TYR A 41 1.50 8.85 -14.43
CA TYR A 41 0.47 9.32 -13.51
C TYR A 41 0.48 10.82 -13.24
N GLY A 42 1.54 11.54 -13.64
CA GLY A 42 1.70 12.95 -13.30
C GLY A 42 2.10 13.18 -11.84
N GLU A 43 2.35 12.12 -11.09
CA GLU A 43 2.80 12.16 -9.69
C GLU A 43 3.66 10.93 -9.41
N LEU A 44 4.47 10.99 -8.37
CA LEU A 44 5.23 9.84 -7.92
C LEU A 44 4.27 8.83 -7.28
N ARG A 45 4.23 7.62 -7.81
CA ARG A 45 3.51 6.49 -7.19
C ARG A 45 4.47 5.42 -6.77
N LEU A 46 4.22 4.86 -5.60
CA LEU A 46 5.05 3.82 -5.00
C LEU A 46 4.21 2.55 -4.79
N GLN A 47 4.87 1.41 -4.97
CA GLN A 47 4.35 0.10 -4.63
C GLN A 47 5.12 -0.42 -3.44
N SER A 48 4.44 -0.81 -2.38
CA SER A 48 5.08 -1.31 -1.18
C SER A 48 4.50 -2.65 -0.76
N LEU A 49 5.38 -3.52 -0.29
CA LEU A 49 4.99 -4.69 0.49
C LEU A 49 5.25 -4.35 1.95
N GLY A 50 4.29 -4.60 2.81
CA GLY A 50 4.40 -4.34 4.23
C GLY A 50 3.55 -5.34 5.01
N MET A 51 3.64 -5.26 6.33
CA MET A 51 2.92 -6.18 7.22
C MET A 51 1.68 -5.49 7.80
N TRP A 52 0.54 -6.18 7.73
CA TRP A 52 -0.69 -5.70 8.32
C TRP A 52 -1.46 -6.88 8.93
N ARG A 53 -1.68 -6.79 10.23
CA ARG A 53 -2.43 -7.82 10.98
C ARG A 53 -1.94 -9.25 10.69
N GLY A 54 -0.62 -9.43 10.67
CA GLY A 54 0.00 -10.75 10.49
C GLY A 54 0.08 -11.23 9.04
N ARG A 55 -0.32 -10.41 8.07
CA ARG A 55 -0.24 -10.77 6.65
C ARG A 55 0.48 -9.71 5.85
N VAL A 56 1.16 -10.13 4.80
CA VAL A 56 1.80 -9.19 3.87
C VAL A 56 0.73 -8.59 2.97
N VAL A 57 0.78 -7.27 2.83
CA VAL A 57 -0.12 -6.53 1.92
C VAL A 57 0.69 -5.83 0.85
N PHE A 58 0.05 -5.64 -0.32
CA PHE A 58 0.58 -4.89 -1.45
C PHE A 58 -0.17 -3.57 -1.52
N LEU A 59 0.56 -2.49 -1.31
CA LEU A 59 0.00 -1.14 -1.15
C LEU A 59 0.49 -0.24 -2.28
N VAL A 60 -0.42 0.48 -2.92
CA VAL A 60 -0.08 1.54 -3.89
C VAL A 60 -0.44 2.87 -3.27
N TRP A 61 0.52 3.79 -3.28
CA TRP A 61 0.35 5.08 -2.61
C TRP A 61 1.25 6.15 -3.22
N THR A 62 0.98 7.40 -2.90
CA THR A 62 1.83 8.52 -3.30
C THR A 62 2.20 9.34 -2.07
N PRO A 63 3.48 9.72 -1.91
CA PRO A 63 3.85 10.60 -0.81
C PRO A 63 3.31 12.01 -1.06
N ARG A 64 2.83 12.63 0.00
CA ARG A 64 2.38 14.03 -0.02
C ARG A 64 3.00 14.76 1.15
N GLY A 65 4.06 15.51 0.87
CA GLY A 65 4.88 16.12 1.92
C GLY A 65 5.73 15.06 2.64
N ASP A 66 6.26 15.42 3.81
CA ASP A 66 7.24 14.58 4.49
C ASP A 66 6.65 13.44 5.30
N GLU A 67 5.40 13.56 5.74
CA GLU A 67 4.83 12.61 6.69
C GLU A 67 3.47 12.06 6.28
N THR A 68 3.01 12.36 5.07
CA THR A 68 1.70 11.93 4.62
C THR A 68 1.81 10.97 3.45
N ALA A 69 1.14 9.82 3.57
CA ALA A 69 0.99 8.84 2.50
C ALA A 69 -0.47 8.87 2.03
N HIS A 70 -0.69 9.21 0.77
CA HIS A 70 -2.02 9.16 0.18
C HIS A 70 -2.24 7.80 -0.45
N LEU A 71 -3.16 7.03 0.12
CA LEU A 71 -3.36 5.63 -0.26
C LEU A 71 -4.27 5.53 -1.48
N ILE A 72 -3.88 4.70 -2.44
CA ILE A 72 -4.59 4.50 -3.69
C ILE A 72 -5.31 3.15 -3.70
N SER A 73 -4.60 2.08 -3.33
CA SER A 73 -5.19 0.75 -3.22
C SER A 73 -4.36 -0.13 -2.30
N CYS A 74 -5.01 -1.16 -1.75
CA CYS A 74 -4.32 -2.16 -0.96
C CYS A 74 -5.02 -3.50 -1.11
N ARG A 75 -4.25 -4.55 -1.36
CA ARG A 75 -4.73 -5.92 -1.37
C ARG A 75 -3.76 -6.82 -0.62
N TYR A 76 -4.19 -8.00 -0.27
CA TYR A 76 -3.26 -9.00 0.26
C TYR A 76 -2.26 -9.38 -0.82
N ALA A 77 -1.01 -9.55 -0.43
CA ALA A 77 0.05 -9.97 -1.32
C ALA A 77 -0.20 -11.40 -1.81
N ASN A 78 0.20 -11.69 -3.05
CA ASN A 78 0.18 -13.05 -3.55
C ASN A 78 1.37 -13.83 -2.96
N ARG A 79 1.47 -15.12 -3.29
CA ARG A 79 2.53 -15.98 -2.75
C ARG A 79 3.93 -15.48 -3.10
N SER A 80 4.14 -15.10 -4.36
CA SER A 80 5.43 -14.61 -4.82
C SER A 80 5.85 -13.33 -4.10
N GLN A 81 4.92 -12.40 -3.93
CA GLN A 81 5.17 -11.15 -3.20
C GLN A 81 5.45 -11.41 -1.72
N THR A 82 4.71 -12.31 -1.11
CA THR A 82 4.91 -12.68 0.29
C THR A 82 6.30 -13.28 0.50
N GLU A 83 6.74 -14.17 -0.39
CA GLU A 83 8.07 -14.76 -0.34
C GLU A 83 9.15 -13.69 -0.52
N ALA A 84 8.97 -12.77 -1.47
CA ALA A 84 9.91 -11.68 -1.69
C ALA A 84 10.05 -10.79 -0.45
N TYR A 85 8.94 -10.50 0.21
CA TYR A 85 8.95 -9.69 1.42
C TYR A 85 9.79 -10.34 2.51
N TYR A 86 9.53 -11.61 2.81
CA TYR A 86 10.26 -12.31 3.87
C TYR A 86 11.72 -12.53 3.51
N SER A 87 12.04 -12.71 2.23
CA SER A 87 13.44 -12.88 1.80
C SER A 87 14.25 -11.60 1.94
N ALA A 88 13.62 -10.45 1.93
CA ALA A 88 14.28 -9.16 2.01
C ALA A 88 14.50 -8.66 3.45
N LEU A 89 13.91 -9.34 4.43
CA LEU A 89 14.05 -8.94 5.84
C LEU A 89 15.37 -9.37 6.47
#